data_d6c5fac834a12b0a9cd42a16426ddcbf
#
_entry.id   d6c5fac834a12b0a9cd42a16426ddcbf
#
_cell.length_a   1.000
_cell.length_b   1.000
_cell.length_c   1.000
_cell.angle_alpha   90.00
_cell.angle_beta   90.00
_cell.angle_gamma   90.00
#
_symmetry.space_group_name_H-M   'P 1'
#
loop_
_entity.id
_entity.type
_entity.pdbx_description
1 polymer ?
#
loop_
_entity_poly.entity_id
_entity_poly.type
_entity_poly.pdbx_seq_one_letter_code
_entity_poly.pdbx_strand_id
1 'polypeptide(L)'
;MGAWITINTSFRSFFSDRIGYKSGLALNNNEMIQLLDKSDPLLDVFTSQKEELCRIRTNHIEDTFQKILYRLGVTTQDFIGHAPTLLEMEFRNDPNKRKLFQQVLYTLGETHFDKGKQSIVNEFDEGQYYQHIQTQFGNEALIIARRLVELTKDSEEASPWDWLSARVLDWKSPIELRGLFESESLDAMYGRFIDQRYLNYLSINTEKLGSMHWRQFEALTAEYFERKGYKVEIGSGRNDDGIDVRVWNPNANASDPPVQIIQCKRTKSQIDKVLVKSLWADVINENAKGGIIVTTSSFSPGARDVCKARKYSVREINRKKVIQWLNELRRIGRGVFMGD
;
A
#
# COMPACT_ATOMS: atom_id res chain seq x y z
N MET A 1 31.47 -8.33 0.61
CA MET A 1 30.56 -7.20 0.90
C MET A 1 31.22 -5.93 0.40
N GLY A 2 30.56 -5.25 -0.53
CA GLY A 2 31.01 -3.98 -1.09
C GLY A 2 30.70 -2.79 -0.17
N ALA A 3 31.33 -1.66 -0.44
CA ALA A 3 30.97 -0.39 0.16
C ALA A 3 30.93 0.67 -0.93
N TRP A 4 29.97 1.56 -0.83
CA TRP A 4 29.84 2.72 -1.69
C TRP A 4 30.51 3.92 -1.03
N ILE A 5 31.38 4.60 -1.77
CA ILE A 5 32.05 5.81 -1.32
C ILE A 5 31.55 6.96 -2.19
N THR A 6 30.93 7.93 -1.57
CA THR A 6 30.31 9.07 -2.25
C THR A 6 30.16 10.26 -1.31
N ILE A 7 29.81 11.42 -1.87
CA ILE A 7 29.41 12.59 -1.07
C ILE A 7 28.00 12.34 -0.54
N ASN A 8 27.76 12.67 0.73
CA ASN A 8 26.50 12.42 1.40
C ASN A 8 25.30 13.07 0.71
N THR A 9 25.44 14.27 0.14
CA THR A 9 24.38 14.95 -0.64
C THR A 9 24.02 14.17 -1.90
N SER A 10 25.00 13.66 -2.64
CA SER A 10 24.81 12.84 -3.82
C SER A 10 24.15 11.51 -3.48
N PHE A 11 24.53 10.90 -2.33
CA PHE A 11 23.89 9.69 -1.88
C PHE A 11 22.42 9.92 -1.50
N ARG A 12 22.12 10.99 -0.76
CA ARG A 12 20.75 11.35 -0.38
C ARG A 12 19.85 11.51 -1.61
N SER A 13 20.33 12.27 -2.62
CA SER A 13 19.59 12.44 -3.88
C SER A 13 19.32 11.09 -4.55
N PHE A 14 20.36 10.29 -4.79
CA PHE A 14 20.23 8.97 -5.37
C PHE A 14 19.23 8.09 -4.61
N PHE A 15 19.36 8.02 -3.30
CA PHE A 15 18.53 7.14 -2.47
C PHE A 15 17.06 7.59 -2.46
N SER A 16 16.82 8.90 -2.32
CA SER A 16 15.48 9.48 -2.35
C SER A 16 14.82 9.32 -3.72
N ASP A 17 15.56 9.52 -4.80
CA ASP A 17 15.07 9.34 -6.17
C ASP A 17 14.65 7.88 -6.41
N ARG A 18 15.44 6.92 -5.87
CA ARG A 18 15.11 5.50 -5.97
C ARG A 18 13.86 5.12 -5.20
N ILE A 19 13.74 5.62 -3.97
CA ILE A 19 12.53 5.45 -3.17
C ILE A 19 11.33 6.07 -3.89
N GLY A 20 11.47 7.29 -4.39
CA GLY A 20 10.42 7.98 -5.15
C GLY A 20 10.00 7.22 -6.39
N TYR A 21 10.96 6.71 -7.14
CA TYR A 21 10.72 5.89 -8.33
C TYR A 21 9.93 4.60 -7.99
N LYS A 22 10.30 3.88 -6.92
CA LYS A 22 9.65 2.63 -6.53
C LYS A 22 8.28 2.84 -5.87
N SER A 23 8.13 3.90 -5.10
CA SER A 23 6.90 4.17 -4.33
C SER A 23 5.90 5.09 -5.04
N GLY A 24 6.34 5.84 -6.04
CA GLY A 24 5.58 6.95 -6.61
C GLY A 24 5.43 8.15 -5.66
N LEU A 25 6.20 8.19 -4.55
CA LEU A 25 6.14 9.23 -3.53
C LEU A 25 7.47 10.00 -3.51
N ALA A 26 7.42 11.29 -3.82
CA ALA A 26 8.55 12.18 -3.62
C ALA A 26 8.66 12.53 -2.11
N LEU A 27 9.83 12.29 -1.54
CA LEU A 27 10.11 12.53 -0.13
C LEU A 27 11.18 13.60 0.02
N ASN A 28 10.91 14.58 0.86
CA ASN A 28 11.95 15.51 1.28
C ASN A 28 12.86 14.88 2.35
N ASN A 29 13.99 15.55 2.66
CA ASN A 29 14.97 15.01 3.59
C ASN A 29 14.41 14.78 5.01
N ASN A 30 13.49 15.62 5.48
CA ASN A 30 12.90 15.46 6.81
C ASN A 30 11.93 14.26 6.85
N GLU A 31 11.17 14.05 5.79
CA GLU A 31 10.30 12.87 5.65
C GLU A 31 11.14 11.59 5.57
N MET A 32 12.26 11.62 4.86
CA MET A 32 13.19 10.51 4.82
C MET A 32 13.76 10.18 6.20
N ILE A 33 14.22 11.19 6.95
CA ILE A 33 14.72 11.02 8.33
C ILE A 33 13.63 10.41 9.24
N GLN A 34 12.37 10.81 9.10
CA GLN A 34 11.27 10.25 9.89
C GLN A 34 10.98 8.77 9.58
N LEU A 35 11.37 8.31 8.38
CA LEU A 35 11.24 6.92 7.97
C LEU A 35 12.43 6.04 8.41
N LEU A 36 13.52 6.63 8.91
CA LEU A 36 14.68 5.89 9.42
C LEU A 36 14.49 5.51 10.90
N ASP A 37 15.03 4.36 11.28
CA ASP A 37 15.14 4.00 12.69
C ASP A 37 16.24 4.83 13.36
N LYS A 38 16.12 5.07 14.68
CA LYS A 38 17.15 5.80 15.44
C LYS A 38 18.53 5.12 15.41
N SER A 39 18.55 3.82 15.19
CA SER A 39 19.78 3.01 15.08
C SER A 39 20.17 2.72 13.63
N ASP A 40 19.49 3.32 12.64
CA ASP A 40 19.76 3.06 11.24
C ASP A 40 21.13 3.63 10.84
N PRO A 41 21.99 2.82 10.19
CA PRO A 41 23.33 3.25 9.78
C PRO A 41 23.34 4.44 8.80
N LEU A 42 22.23 4.71 8.11
CA LEU A 42 22.09 5.83 7.17
C LEU A 42 21.64 7.12 7.85
N LEU A 43 21.21 7.07 9.13
CA LEU A 43 20.68 8.25 9.81
C LEU A 43 21.68 9.42 9.82
N ASP A 44 22.93 9.14 10.11
CA ASP A 44 23.99 10.16 10.13
C ASP A 44 24.19 10.81 8.75
N VAL A 45 24.08 10.00 7.68
CA VAL A 45 24.18 10.50 6.30
C VAL A 45 23.05 11.47 5.96
N PHE A 46 21.83 11.20 6.45
CA PHE A 46 20.65 12.05 6.20
C PHE A 46 20.59 13.28 7.12
N THR A 47 21.14 13.21 8.33
CA THR A 47 21.12 14.32 9.32
C THR A 47 22.28 15.27 9.19
N SER A 48 23.42 14.87 8.58
CA SER A 48 24.60 15.71 8.42
C SER A 48 24.28 16.99 7.65
N GLN A 49 24.66 18.13 8.20
CA GLN A 49 24.53 19.44 7.56
C GLN A 49 25.74 19.80 6.70
N LYS A 50 26.85 19.07 6.86
CA LYS A 50 28.08 19.30 6.12
C LYS A 50 28.12 18.41 4.90
N GLU A 51 28.64 18.95 3.80
CA GLU A 51 28.96 18.14 2.63
C GLU A 51 30.26 17.40 2.87
N GLU A 52 30.19 16.09 3.00
CA GLU A 52 31.33 15.26 3.35
C GLU A 52 31.32 13.91 2.64
N LEU A 53 32.51 13.32 2.52
CA LEU A 53 32.64 11.98 1.95
C LEU A 53 32.16 10.94 2.97
N CYS A 54 31.25 10.09 2.56
CA CYS A 54 30.78 8.97 3.37
C CYS A 54 31.10 7.63 2.73
N ARG A 55 31.30 6.62 3.57
CA ARG A 55 31.47 5.22 3.16
C ARG A 55 30.34 4.39 3.73
N ILE A 56 29.50 3.87 2.87
CA ILE A 56 28.31 3.13 3.25
C ILE A 56 28.42 1.69 2.74
N ARG A 57 28.14 0.72 3.61
CA ARG A 57 28.10 -0.69 3.21
C ARG A 57 26.86 -0.96 2.35
N THR A 58 27.01 -1.72 1.27
CA THR A 58 25.91 -2.02 0.34
C THR A 58 24.73 -2.73 1.02
N ASN A 59 25.01 -3.64 1.97
CA ASN A 59 23.94 -4.28 2.72
C ASN A 59 23.14 -3.29 3.59
N HIS A 60 23.77 -2.26 4.18
CA HIS A 60 23.03 -1.23 4.92
C HIS A 60 22.10 -0.42 3.99
N ILE A 61 22.55 -0.16 2.76
CA ILE A 61 21.74 0.53 1.76
C ILE A 61 20.51 -0.34 1.42
N GLU A 62 20.72 -1.61 1.13
CA GLU A 62 19.66 -2.57 0.77
C GLU A 62 18.66 -2.78 1.92
N ASP A 63 19.14 -3.03 3.13
CA ASP A 63 18.30 -3.25 4.30
C ASP A 63 17.44 -2.02 4.61
N THR A 64 18.04 -0.82 4.61
CA THR A 64 17.31 0.43 4.85
C THR A 64 16.32 0.72 3.74
N PHE A 65 16.69 0.47 2.49
CA PHE A 65 15.82 0.67 1.34
C PHE A 65 14.55 -0.17 1.43
N GLN A 66 14.69 -1.46 1.73
CA GLN A 66 13.56 -2.39 1.92
C GLN A 66 12.63 -1.95 3.05
N LYS A 67 13.19 -1.56 4.19
CA LYS A 67 12.41 -1.03 5.32
C LYS A 67 11.61 0.21 4.96
N ILE A 68 12.20 1.14 4.21
CA ILE A 68 11.50 2.35 3.79
C ILE A 68 10.38 2.00 2.80
N LEU A 69 10.62 1.14 1.81
CA LEU A 69 9.57 0.70 0.90
C LEU A 69 8.41 0.04 1.63
N TYR A 70 8.68 -0.77 2.64
CA TYR A 70 7.64 -1.33 3.51
C TYR A 70 6.87 -0.24 4.26
N ARG A 71 7.56 0.73 4.86
CA ARG A 71 6.93 1.85 5.58
C ARG A 71 6.10 2.76 4.67
N LEU A 72 6.43 2.80 3.39
CA LEU A 72 5.63 3.49 2.37
C LEU A 72 4.49 2.63 1.80
N GLY A 73 4.37 1.38 2.25
CA GLY A 73 3.31 0.46 1.83
C GLY A 73 3.56 -0.22 0.48
N VAL A 74 4.77 -0.11 -0.07
CA VAL A 74 5.15 -0.67 -1.38
C VAL A 74 5.36 -2.17 -1.31
N THR A 75 5.97 -2.68 -0.23
CA THR A 75 6.22 -4.10 -0.02
C THR A 75 5.37 -4.69 1.10
N THR A 76 5.26 -6.03 1.17
CA THR A 76 4.53 -6.73 2.24
C THR A 76 5.34 -6.94 3.50
N GLN A 77 6.67 -6.89 3.39
CA GLN A 77 7.62 -7.20 4.45
C GLN A 77 8.70 -6.12 4.50
N ASP A 78 9.21 -5.86 5.68
CA ASP A 78 10.31 -4.90 5.92
C ASP A 78 11.68 -5.46 5.53
N PHE A 79 11.76 -6.76 5.37
CA PHE A 79 12.95 -7.46 4.88
C PHE A 79 12.54 -8.60 3.95
N ILE A 80 12.99 -8.55 2.71
CA ILE A 80 12.64 -9.53 1.67
C ILE A 80 13.78 -10.56 1.52
N GLY A 81 15.02 -10.16 1.71
CA GLY A 81 16.18 -11.02 1.61
C GLY A 81 16.46 -11.51 0.17
N HIS A 82 17.49 -12.33 0.03
CA HIS A 82 17.85 -12.96 -1.24
C HIS A 82 17.06 -14.26 -1.41
N ALA A 83 16.19 -14.34 -2.41
CA ALA A 83 15.25 -15.44 -2.61
C ALA A 83 15.86 -16.86 -2.54
N PRO A 84 16.98 -17.17 -3.23
CA PRO A 84 17.64 -18.46 -3.08
C PRO A 84 18.11 -18.78 -1.66
N THR A 85 18.62 -17.78 -0.93
CA THR A 85 19.09 -17.97 0.45
C THR A 85 17.92 -18.27 1.39
N LEU A 86 16.80 -17.59 1.23
CA LEU A 86 15.60 -17.83 2.04
C LEU A 86 15.08 -19.26 1.86
N LEU A 87 14.98 -19.74 0.62
CA LEU A 87 14.52 -21.10 0.33
C LEU A 87 15.52 -22.17 0.77
N GLU A 88 16.82 -21.92 0.64
CA GLU A 88 17.85 -22.84 1.16
C GLU A 88 17.75 -22.98 2.69
N MET A 89 17.47 -21.87 3.40
CA MET A 89 17.24 -21.89 4.85
C MET A 89 15.92 -22.60 5.21
N GLU A 90 14.86 -22.38 4.45
CA GLU A 90 13.56 -23.03 4.65
C GLU A 90 13.64 -24.56 4.48
N PHE A 91 14.35 -25.02 3.45
CA PHE A 91 14.46 -26.45 3.14
C PHE A 91 15.68 -27.15 3.79
N ARG A 92 16.42 -26.43 4.64
CA ARG A 92 17.65 -26.92 5.27
C ARG A 92 17.49 -28.27 5.98
N ASN A 93 16.32 -28.51 6.59
CA ASN A 93 16.02 -29.72 7.35
C ASN A 93 15.25 -30.79 6.53
N ASP A 94 14.99 -30.55 5.25
CA ASP A 94 14.30 -31.46 4.33
C ASP A 94 15.21 -31.78 3.12
N PRO A 95 15.99 -32.89 3.16
CA PRO A 95 16.93 -33.22 2.08
C PRO A 95 16.27 -33.38 0.71
N ASN A 96 15.01 -33.85 0.66
CA ASN A 96 14.30 -34.06 -0.60
C ASN A 96 13.90 -32.73 -1.22
N LYS A 97 13.28 -31.82 -0.45
CA LYS A 97 12.95 -30.47 -0.92
C LYS A 97 14.18 -29.67 -1.27
N ARG A 98 15.25 -29.79 -0.49
CA ARG A 98 16.51 -29.13 -0.77
C ARG A 98 17.10 -29.58 -2.12
N LYS A 99 17.07 -30.89 -2.42
CA LYS A 99 17.52 -31.41 -3.70
C LYS A 99 16.67 -30.89 -4.86
N LEU A 100 15.34 -30.92 -4.72
CA LEU A 100 14.42 -30.34 -5.71
C LEU A 100 14.67 -28.87 -5.91
N PHE A 101 14.84 -28.11 -4.84
CA PHE A 101 15.15 -26.69 -4.90
C PHE A 101 16.44 -26.40 -5.67
N GLN A 102 17.50 -27.16 -5.44
CA GLN A 102 18.76 -27.01 -6.18
C GLN A 102 18.60 -27.29 -7.67
N GLN A 103 17.78 -28.27 -8.06
CA GLN A 103 17.45 -28.54 -9.46
C GLN A 103 16.64 -27.40 -10.09
N VAL A 104 15.64 -26.88 -9.37
CA VAL A 104 14.81 -25.74 -9.76
C VAL A 104 15.66 -24.49 -9.96
N LEU A 105 16.56 -24.20 -9.01
CA LEU A 105 17.45 -23.04 -9.05
C LEU A 105 18.45 -23.13 -10.21
N TYR A 106 19.03 -24.31 -10.42
CA TYR A 106 19.93 -24.54 -11.54
C TYR A 106 19.23 -24.29 -12.89
N THR A 107 18.04 -24.85 -13.06
CA THR A 107 17.23 -24.66 -14.28
C THR A 107 16.86 -23.19 -14.49
N LEU A 108 16.52 -22.45 -13.42
CA LEU A 108 16.26 -21.02 -13.50
C LEU A 108 17.50 -20.25 -14.03
N GLY A 109 18.69 -20.58 -13.51
CA GLY A 109 19.94 -19.99 -13.95
C GLY A 109 20.24 -20.28 -15.43
N GLU A 110 19.93 -21.49 -15.90
CA GLU A 110 20.14 -21.88 -17.31
C GLU A 110 19.17 -21.16 -18.27
N THR A 111 17.95 -20.89 -17.83
CA THR A 111 16.94 -20.17 -18.64
C THR A 111 17.17 -18.66 -18.70
N HIS A 112 17.82 -18.09 -17.67
CA HIS A 112 18.12 -16.65 -17.63
C HIS A 112 19.45 -16.26 -18.29
N PHE A 113 20.36 -17.22 -18.46
CA PHE A 113 21.70 -16.96 -18.97
C PHE A 113 21.95 -17.70 -20.27
N ASP A 114 21.93 -16.99 -21.39
CA ASP A 114 22.34 -17.54 -22.69
C ASP A 114 23.87 -17.69 -22.73
N LYS A 115 24.35 -18.91 -22.47
CA LYS A 115 25.79 -19.24 -22.51
C LYS A 115 26.44 -18.98 -23.87
N GLY A 116 25.66 -18.97 -24.95
CA GLY A 116 26.15 -18.70 -26.31
C GLY A 116 26.40 -17.23 -26.59
N LYS A 117 25.67 -16.34 -25.93
CA LYS A 117 25.75 -14.87 -26.14
C LYS A 117 26.45 -14.14 -25.01
N GLN A 118 26.78 -14.82 -23.91
CA GLN A 118 27.28 -14.20 -22.67
C GLN A 118 26.40 -13.03 -22.18
N SER A 119 25.10 -13.10 -22.42
CA SER A 119 24.13 -12.04 -22.11
C SER A 119 22.95 -12.61 -21.33
N ILE A 120 22.35 -11.76 -20.51
CA ILE A 120 21.07 -12.06 -19.84
C ILE A 120 19.98 -12.07 -20.92
N VAL A 121 19.13 -13.10 -20.91
CA VAL A 121 17.95 -13.17 -21.78
C VAL A 121 16.97 -12.08 -21.33
N ASN A 122 16.62 -11.17 -22.24
CA ASN A 122 15.78 -10.02 -21.93
C ASN A 122 14.32 -10.35 -21.60
N GLU A 123 13.86 -11.55 -21.93
CA GLU A 123 12.49 -11.99 -21.65
C GLU A 123 12.51 -13.39 -21.02
N PHE A 124 12.11 -13.46 -19.76
CA PHE A 124 11.92 -14.71 -19.06
C PHE A 124 10.48 -15.21 -19.25
N ASP A 125 10.32 -16.28 -20.01
CA ASP A 125 9.02 -16.96 -20.18
C ASP A 125 8.74 -17.89 -18.99
N GLU A 126 7.98 -17.35 -18.01
CA GLU A 126 7.56 -18.12 -16.83
C GLU A 126 6.74 -19.34 -17.19
N GLY A 127 5.93 -19.27 -18.24
CA GLY A 127 5.07 -20.38 -18.67
C GLY A 127 5.90 -21.57 -19.13
N GLN A 128 6.87 -21.34 -20.01
CA GLN A 128 7.80 -22.37 -20.49
C GLN A 128 8.64 -22.92 -19.34
N TYR A 129 9.14 -22.06 -18.46
CA TYR A 129 9.90 -22.47 -17.28
C TYR A 129 9.07 -23.39 -16.37
N TYR A 130 7.86 -23.02 -16.01
CA TYR A 130 7.00 -23.83 -15.16
C TYR A 130 6.60 -25.15 -15.81
N GLN A 131 6.31 -25.16 -17.10
CA GLN A 131 6.02 -26.37 -17.85
C GLN A 131 7.23 -27.31 -17.86
N HIS A 132 8.42 -26.80 -18.08
CA HIS A 132 9.66 -27.56 -18.05
C HIS A 132 9.90 -28.19 -16.66
N ILE A 133 9.81 -27.39 -15.59
CA ILE A 133 9.97 -27.87 -14.21
C ILE A 133 8.96 -28.95 -13.87
N GLN A 134 7.70 -28.76 -14.22
CA GLN A 134 6.65 -29.73 -13.94
C GLN A 134 6.89 -31.06 -14.67
N THR A 135 7.32 -30.98 -15.93
CA THR A 135 7.58 -32.16 -16.75
C THR A 135 8.79 -32.95 -16.27
N GLN A 136 9.86 -32.27 -15.86
CA GLN A 136 11.12 -32.90 -15.46
C GLN A 136 11.14 -33.38 -14.00
N PHE A 137 10.54 -32.62 -13.08
CA PHE A 137 10.70 -32.79 -11.64
C PHE A 137 9.36 -32.94 -10.88
N GLY A 138 8.23 -32.82 -11.55
CA GLY A 138 6.89 -33.03 -10.99
C GLY A 138 6.30 -31.83 -10.26
N ASN A 139 5.12 -32.04 -9.64
CA ASN A 139 4.32 -30.95 -9.05
C ASN A 139 4.97 -30.29 -7.82
N GLU A 140 5.72 -31.03 -7.02
CA GLU A 140 6.38 -30.48 -5.84
C GLU A 140 7.46 -29.47 -6.25
N ALA A 141 8.24 -29.81 -7.29
CA ALA A 141 9.23 -28.90 -7.87
C ALA A 141 8.56 -27.63 -8.48
N LEU A 142 7.38 -27.79 -9.10
CA LEU A 142 6.62 -26.65 -9.62
C LEU A 142 6.20 -25.68 -8.51
N ILE A 143 5.78 -26.17 -7.34
CA ILE A 143 5.45 -25.32 -6.19
C ILE A 143 6.69 -24.54 -5.74
N ILE A 144 7.83 -25.20 -5.65
CA ILE A 144 9.12 -24.58 -5.29
C ILE A 144 9.52 -23.52 -6.34
N ALA A 145 9.37 -23.83 -7.63
CA ALA A 145 9.70 -22.91 -8.71
C ALA A 145 8.85 -21.64 -8.69
N ARG A 146 7.55 -21.76 -8.47
CA ARG A 146 6.65 -20.60 -8.34
C ARG A 146 7.05 -19.74 -7.15
N ARG A 147 7.33 -20.37 -6.01
CA ARG A 147 7.78 -19.65 -4.81
C ARG A 147 9.11 -18.95 -5.02
N LEU A 148 10.07 -19.60 -5.71
CA LEU A 148 11.36 -19.00 -6.05
C LEU A 148 11.20 -17.76 -6.94
N VAL A 149 10.42 -17.88 -8.01
CA VAL A 149 10.18 -16.77 -8.96
C VAL A 149 9.46 -15.62 -8.26
N GLU A 150 8.46 -15.88 -7.42
CA GLU A 150 7.76 -14.87 -6.65
C GLU A 150 8.71 -14.10 -5.72
N LEU A 151 9.50 -14.83 -4.91
CA LEU A 151 10.48 -14.22 -4.01
C LEU A 151 11.58 -13.45 -4.76
N THR A 152 11.99 -13.95 -5.94
CA THR A 152 12.99 -13.24 -6.77
C THR A 152 12.42 -11.92 -7.26
N LYS A 153 11.17 -11.91 -7.75
CA LYS A 153 10.49 -10.67 -8.13
C LYS A 153 10.37 -9.69 -6.97
N ASP A 154 9.95 -10.17 -5.80
CA ASP A 154 9.85 -9.32 -4.60
C ASP A 154 11.19 -8.73 -4.20
N SER A 155 12.28 -9.52 -4.29
CA SER A 155 13.63 -9.08 -3.99
C SER A 155 14.15 -8.03 -4.98
N GLU A 156 13.89 -8.21 -6.28
CA GLU A 156 14.23 -7.26 -7.33
C GLU A 156 13.46 -5.94 -7.14
N GLU A 157 12.16 -6.03 -6.83
CA GLU A 157 11.33 -4.86 -6.53
C GLU A 157 11.86 -4.03 -5.37
N ALA A 158 12.36 -4.70 -4.38
CA ALA A 158 12.89 -4.09 -3.17
C ALA A 158 14.38 -3.71 -3.27
N SER A 159 15.02 -3.89 -4.43
CA SER A 159 16.44 -3.56 -4.65
C SER A 159 16.61 -2.09 -5.07
N PRO A 160 17.57 -1.36 -4.47
CA PRO A 160 17.93 -0.02 -4.92
C PRO A 160 18.77 -0.04 -6.22
N TRP A 161 19.31 -1.19 -6.59
CA TRP A 161 20.29 -1.31 -7.69
C TRP A 161 19.65 -1.60 -9.04
N ASP A 162 18.42 -2.05 -9.05
CA ASP A 162 17.75 -2.44 -10.28
C ASP A 162 17.20 -1.22 -11.04
N TRP A 163 17.93 -0.82 -12.09
CA TRP A 163 17.51 0.22 -13.03
C TRP A 163 16.65 -0.31 -14.16
N LEU A 164 16.75 -1.61 -14.43
CA LEU A 164 16.32 -2.23 -15.66
C LEU A 164 15.27 -3.30 -15.44
N SER A 165 14.78 -3.48 -14.20
CA SER A 165 13.60 -4.33 -14.07
C SER A 165 12.56 -3.76 -15.01
N ALA A 166 12.15 -4.59 -15.96
CA ALA A 166 11.19 -4.27 -17.00
C ALA A 166 9.78 -3.96 -16.45
N ARG A 167 9.71 -3.43 -15.24
CA ARG A 167 8.52 -2.79 -14.72
C ARG A 167 8.39 -1.46 -15.39
N VAL A 168 7.47 -1.45 -16.28
CA VAL A 168 6.82 -0.19 -16.60
C VAL A 168 6.33 0.34 -15.28
N LEU A 169 7.03 1.32 -14.72
CA LEU A 169 6.57 2.02 -13.54
C LEU A 169 5.37 2.83 -13.92
N ASP A 170 4.36 2.56 -13.24
CA ASP A 170 3.04 3.03 -13.53
C ASP A 170 2.76 4.39 -12.94
N TRP A 171 3.72 4.92 -12.17
CA TRP A 171 3.63 6.27 -11.65
C TRP A 171 4.13 7.25 -12.70
N LYS A 172 3.22 7.86 -13.46
CA LYS A 172 3.57 8.89 -14.48
C LYS A 172 4.32 10.08 -13.89
N SER A 173 4.12 10.34 -12.59
CA SER A 173 4.88 11.31 -11.81
C SER A 173 4.82 10.96 -10.32
N PRO A 174 5.89 11.15 -9.55
CA PRO A 174 5.83 11.07 -8.11
C PRO A 174 4.96 12.21 -7.54
N ILE A 175 4.29 11.96 -6.44
CA ILE A 175 3.55 12.95 -5.67
C ILE A 175 4.23 13.15 -4.32
N GLU A 176 4.30 14.37 -3.84
CA GLU A 176 4.83 14.66 -2.50
C GLU A 176 3.95 14.01 -1.43
N LEU A 177 4.54 13.25 -0.53
CA LEU A 177 3.82 12.58 0.56
C LEU A 177 3.03 13.60 1.40
N ARG A 178 3.64 14.73 1.73
CA ARG A 178 2.99 15.83 2.44
C ARG A 178 1.74 16.33 1.72
N GLY A 179 1.80 16.45 0.40
CA GLY A 179 0.67 16.89 -0.42
C GLY A 179 -0.56 16.00 -0.27
N LEU A 180 -0.37 14.70 -0.07
CA LEU A 180 -1.47 13.76 0.17
C LEU A 180 -2.20 13.99 1.49
N PHE A 181 -1.52 14.52 2.51
CA PHE A 181 -2.14 14.85 3.80
C PHE A 181 -2.84 16.19 3.80
N GLU A 182 -2.37 17.15 3.02
CA GLU A 182 -2.84 18.55 3.03
C GLU A 182 -3.89 18.83 1.94
N SER A 183 -4.00 17.96 0.94
CA SER A 183 -4.89 18.16 -0.20
C SER A 183 -6.37 18.11 0.19
N GLU A 184 -7.12 19.14 -0.22
CA GLU A 184 -8.58 19.12 -0.25
C GLU A 184 -9.12 18.55 -1.58
N SER A 185 -8.26 18.39 -2.60
CA SER A 185 -8.64 17.86 -3.89
C SER A 185 -8.99 16.37 -3.79
N LEU A 186 -10.05 15.99 -4.48
CA LEU A 186 -10.43 14.60 -4.71
C LEU A 186 -9.87 14.06 -6.02
N ASP A 187 -9.01 14.84 -6.70
CA ASP A 187 -8.36 14.41 -7.93
C ASP A 187 -7.30 13.36 -7.58
N ALA A 188 -7.64 12.12 -7.82
CA ALA A 188 -6.75 10.99 -7.63
C ALA A 188 -6.13 10.60 -8.98
N MET A 189 -4.82 10.56 -9.07
CA MET A 189 -4.15 10.07 -10.27
C MET A 189 -4.29 8.55 -10.41
N TYR A 190 -4.32 7.84 -9.28
CA TYR A 190 -4.44 6.38 -9.19
C TYR A 190 -5.51 5.98 -8.19
N GLY A 191 -6.74 5.95 -8.62
CA GLY A 191 -7.96 5.70 -7.86
C GLY A 191 -9.07 6.60 -8.37
N ARG A 192 -10.26 6.45 -7.83
CA ARG A 192 -11.38 7.32 -8.22
C ARG A 192 -11.52 8.54 -7.31
N PHE A 193 -11.43 8.31 -6.00
CA PHE A 193 -11.63 9.36 -4.99
C PHE A 193 -10.38 9.63 -4.16
N ILE A 194 -9.48 8.65 -4.02
CA ILE A 194 -8.25 8.77 -3.24
C ILE A 194 -7.10 8.03 -3.93
N ASP A 195 -5.92 8.62 -3.89
CA ASP A 195 -4.74 8.05 -4.54
C ASP A 195 -4.31 6.72 -3.89
N GLN A 196 -4.04 5.70 -4.71
CA GLN A 196 -3.66 4.36 -4.25
C GLN A 196 -2.37 4.37 -3.42
N ARG A 197 -1.41 5.26 -3.73
CA ARG A 197 -0.17 5.40 -2.96
C ARG A 197 -0.44 5.84 -1.54
N TYR A 198 -1.44 6.72 -1.35
CA TYR A 198 -1.89 7.15 -0.04
C TYR A 198 -2.55 6.01 0.74
N LEU A 199 -3.40 5.22 0.09
CA LEU A 199 -4.01 4.02 0.70
C LEU A 199 -2.94 3.01 1.14
N ASN A 200 -1.94 2.77 0.30
CA ASN A 200 -0.84 1.87 0.61
C ASN A 200 -0.04 2.38 1.82
N TYR A 201 0.31 3.67 1.83
CA TYR A 201 1.00 4.30 2.95
C TYR A 201 0.21 4.19 4.26
N LEU A 202 -1.07 4.55 4.24
CA LEU A 202 -1.94 4.55 5.43
C LEU A 202 -2.22 3.14 5.96
N SER A 203 -2.19 2.11 5.10
CA SER A 203 -2.38 0.72 5.53
C SER A 203 -1.28 0.25 6.49
N ILE A 204 -0.08 0.78 6.37
CA ILE A 204 1.06 0.51 7.24
C ILE A 204 1.15 1.54 8.38
N ASN A 205 0.87 2.81 8.09
CA ASN A 205 0.99 3.93 9.03
C ASN A 205 -0.39 4.33 9.58
N THR A 206 -1.08 3.38 10.20
CA THR A 206 -2.47 3.57 10.65
C THR A 206 -2.63 4.66 11.72
N GLU A 207 -1.57 5.00 12.45
CA GLU A 207 -1.56 6.11 13.40
C GLU A 207 -1.77 7.46 12.69
N LYS A 208 -1.38 7.58 11.42
CA LYS A 208 -1.53 8.78 10.60
C LYS A 208 -2.98 9.03 10.13
N LEU A 209 -3.92 8.07 10.32
CA LEU A 209 -5.34 8.28 10.02
C LEU A 209 -5.92 9.55 10.68
N GLY A 210 -5.46 9.86 11.88
CA GLY A 210 -5.88 11.07 12.59
C GLY A 210 -5.32 12.37 11.99
N SER A 211 -4.31 12.30 11.13
CA SER A 211 -3.66 13.45 10.49
C SER A 211 -4.15 13.70 9.06
N MET A 212 -4.92 12.78 8.47
CA MET A 212 -5.53 12.99 7.14
C MET A 212 -6.32 14.29 7.11
N HIS A 213 -6.36 14.95 5.95
CA HIS A 213 -7.36 15.99 5.73
C HIS A 213 -8.78 15.39 5.82
N TRP A 214 -9.75 16.12 6.36
CA TRP A 214 -11.13 15.62 6.52
C TRP A 214 -11.73 15.19 5.17
N ARG A 215 -11.45 15.94 4.11
CA ARG A 215 -11.93 15.65 2.76
C ARG A 215 -11.35 14.32 2.22
N GLN A 216 -10.10 14.04 2.51
CA GLN A 216 -9.47 12.75 2.15
C GLN A 216 -10.06 11.58 2.95
N PHE A 217 -10.55 11.82 4.16
CA PHE A 217 -11.23 10.78 4.95
C PHE A 217 -12.62 10.44 4.37
N GLU A 218 -13.34 11.42 3.83
CA GLU A 218 -14.56 11.21 3.05
C GLU A 218 -14.25 10.45 1.76
N ALA A 219 -13.19 10.85 1.04
CA ALA A 219 -12.71 10.17 -0.16
C ALA A 219 -12.34 8.70 0.08
N LEU A 220 -11.66 8.39 1.20
CA LEU A 220 -11.37 7.01 1.61
C LEU A 220 -12.67 6.20 1.79
N THR A 221 -13.66 6.81 2.41
CA THR A 221 -14.96 6.18 2.63
C THR A 221 -15.66 5.90 1.31
N ALA A 222 -15.69 6.87 0.41
CA ALA A 222 -16.28 6.73 -0.92
C ALA A 222 -15.58 5.65 -1.76
N GLU A 223 -14.25 5.66 -1.79
CA GLU A 223 -13.44 4.66 -2.50
C GLU A 223 -13.71 3.24 -2.02
N TYR A 224 -13.90 3.05 -0.70
CA TYR A 224 -14.23 1.73 -0.16
C TYR A 224 -15.56 1.19 -0.71
N PHE A 225 -16.62 2.00 -0.67
CA PHE A 225 -17.93 1.58 -1.15
C PHE A 225 -17.95 1.40 -2.67
N GLU A 226 -17.26 2.25 -3.39
CA GLU A 226 -17.12 2.14 -4.84
C GLU A 226 -16.43 0.83 -5.25
N ARG A 227 -15.33 0.47 -4.60
CA ARG A 227 -14.64 -0.81 -4.86
C ARG A 227 -15.42 -2.04 -4.39
N LYS A 228 -16.44 -1.85 -3.55
CA LYS A 228 -17.42 -2.91 -3.23
C LYS A 228 -18.55 -2.99 -4.25
N GLY A 229 -18.49 -2.21 -5.33
CA GLY A 229 -19.44 -2.25 -6.43
C GLY A 229 -20.68 -1.37 -6.24
N TYR A 230 -20.69 -0.49 -5.26
CA TYR A 230 -21.78 0.47 -5.09
C TYR A 230 -21.59 1.71 -5.96
N LYS A 231 -22.71 2.34 -6.36
CA LYS A 231 -22.67 3.68 -6.91
C LYS A 231 -22.53 4.69 -5.77
N VAL A 232 -21.59 5.62 -5.88
CA VAL A 232 -21.19 6.50 -4.78
C VAL A 232 -21.15 7.94 -5.24
N GLU A 233 -21.58 8.86 -4.39
CA GLU A 233 -21.46 10.30 -4.55
C GLU A 233 -20.92 10.90 -3.26
N ILE A 234 -19.88 11.76 -3.39
CA ILE A 234 -19.34 12.54 -2.27
C ILE A 234 -20.04 13.90 -2.24
N GLY A 235 -20.49 14.32 -1.07
CA GLY A 235 -21.08 15.64 -0.84
C GLY A 235 -20.15 16.78 -1.24
N SER A 236 -20.67 18.00 -1.35
CA SER A 236 -19.92 19.19 -1.74
C SER A 236 -18.81 19.57 -0.74
N GLY A 237 -18.85 19.01 0.47
CA GLY A 237 -17.90 19.23 1.55
C GLY A 237 -18.17 20.50 2.38
N ARG A 238 -19.02 21.39 1.89
CA ARG A 238 -19.49 22.56 2.64
C ARG A 238 -20.97 22.76 2.35
N ASN A 239 -21.78 22.98 3.38
CA ASN A 239 -23.23 23.16 3.26
C ASN A 239 -23.96 21.93 2.62
N ASP A 240 -23.57 20.72 3.04
CA ASP A 240 -24.10 19.45 2.56
C ASP A 240 -25.02 18.78 3.61
N ASP A 241 -25.57 19.56 4.54
CA ASP A 241 -26.44 19.12 5.64
C ASP A 241 -25.82 18.01 6.51
N GLY A 242 -24.48 17.85 6.42
CA GLY A 242 -23.73 16.86 7.19
C GLY A 242 -23.73 15.45 6.59
N ILE A 243 -24.16 15.29 5.34
CA ILE A 243 -24.10 14.02 4.60
C ILE A 243 -22.87 14.06 3.70
N ASP A 244 -21.81 13.37 4.12
CA ASP A 244 -20.53 13.40 3.41
C ASP A 244 -20.48 12.46 2.21
N VAL A 245 -21.17 11.30 2.28
CA VAL A 245 -21.21 10.30 1.19
C VAL A 245 -22.60 9.67 1.08
N ARG A 246 -23.10 9.57 -0.15
CA ARG A 246 -24.31 8.83 -0.49
C ARG A 246 -23.97 7.59 -1.28
N VAL A 247 -24.65 6.48 -0.97
CA VAL A 247 -24.36 5.16 -1.54
C VAL A 247 -25.66 4.53 -2.08
N TRP A 248 -25.63 4.10 -3.34
CA TRP A 248 -26.74 3.39 -4.00
C TRP A 248 -26.30 1.99 -4.43
N ASN A 249 -27.29 1.13 -4.66
CA ASN A 249 -27.03 -0.15 -5.31
C ASN A 249 -26.43 0.08 -6.72
N PRO A 250 -25.65 -0.89 -7.26
CA PRO A 250 -25.02 -0.74 -8.58
C PRO A 250 -26.02 -0.40 -9.71
N ASN A 251 -27.20 -0.99 -9.64
CA ASN A 251 -28.25 -0.85 -10.67
C ASN A 251 -29.33 0.18 -10.30
N ALA A 252 -29.05 1.09 -9.36
CA ALA A 252 -30.03 2.11 -8.95
C ALA A 252 -30.28 3.13 -10.06
N ASN A 253 -31.55 3.48 -10.26
CA ASN A 253 -31.96 4.57 -11.14
C ASN A 253 -31.65 5.93 -10.51
N ALA A 254 -31.66 6.99 -11.32
CA ALA A 254 -31.37 8.35 -10.83
C ALA A 254 -32.40 8.85 -9.79
N SER A 255 -33.62 8.31 -9.78
CA SER A 255 -34.70 8.66 -8.85
C SER A 255 -34.72 7.79 -7.59
N ASP A 256 -33.91 6.73 -7.52
CA ASP A 256 -33.95 5.83 -6.37
C ASP A 256 -33.29 6.51 -5.16
N PRO A 257 -33.85 6.33 -3.94
CA PRO A 257 -33.23 6.85 -2.75
C PRO A 257 -31.91 6.10 -2.44
N PRO A 258 -30.95 6.73 -1.74
CA PRO A 258 -29.73 6.06 -1.35
C PRO A 258 -30.00 4.87 -0.42
N VAL A 259 -29.22 3.80 -0.57
CA VAL A 259 -29.29 2.67 0.38
C VAL A 259 -28.59 3.00 1.70
N GLN A 260 -27.59 3.87 1.65
CA GLN A 260 -26.90 4.37 2.84
C GLN A 260 -26.55 5.84 2.65
N ILE A 261 -26.72 6.63 3.70
CA ILE A 261 -26.08 7.95 3.82
C ILE A 261 -25.01 7.88 4.91
N ILE A 262 -23.92 8.55 4.70
CA ILE A 262 -22.73 8.39 5.52
C ILE A 262 -22.24 9.74 6.01
N GLN A 263 -21.97 9.82 7.32
CA GLN A 263 -21.27 10.93 7.94
C GLN A 263 -19.89 10.49 8.42
N CYS A 264 -18.87 11.24 8.03
CA CYS A 264 -17.47 10.98 8.35
C CYS A 264 -17.01 11.90 9.49
N LYS A 265 -16.43 11.34 10.55
CA LYS A 265 -15.93 12.12 11.69
C LYS A 265 -14.51 11.72 12.05
N ARG A 266 -13.55 12.50 11.58
CA ARG A 266 -12.16 12.41 11.98
C ARG A 266 -11.95 13.12 13.31
N THR A 267 -12.04 12.37 14.39
CA THR A 267 -11.96 12.90 15.77
C THR A 267 -11.27 11.92 16.71
N LYS A 268 -10.66 12.46 17.77
CA LYS A 268 -10.15 11.67 18.90
C LYS A 268 -11.24 11.39 19.95
N SER A 269 -12.29 12.22 20.01
CA SER A 269 -13.40 12.09 20.95
C SER A 269 -14.39 11.03 20.46
N GLN A 270 -15.06 10.38 21.39
CA GLN A 270 -16.15 9.46 21.06
C GLN A 270 -17.33 10.20 20.43
N ILE A 271 -17.98 9.54 19.51
CA ILE A 271 -19.21 10.03 18.86
C ILE A 271 -20.35 9.97 19.86
N ASP A 272 -21.03 11.08 20.03
CA ASP A 272 -22.13 11.21 20.96
C ASP A 272 -23.50 10.81 20.35
N LYS A 273 -24.51 10.74 21.22
CA LYS A 273 -25.89 10.43 20.81
C LYS A 273 -26.56 11.51 19.95
N VAL A 274 -26.06 12.76 19.99
CA VAL A 274 -26.65 13.87 19.24
C VAL A 274 -26.39 13.66 17.76
N LEU A 275 -25.14 13.35 17.41
CA LEU A 275 -24.75 13.06 16.03
C LEU A 275 -25.52 11.87 15.45
N VAL A 276 -25.71 10.80 16.25
CA VAL A 276 -26.51 9.63 15.83
C VAL A 276 -27.96 10.02 15.52
N LYS A 277 -28.56 10.88 16.35
CA LYS A 277 -29.93 11.35 16.14
C LYS A 277 -30.05 12.26 14.91
N SER A 278 -29.05 13.12 14.70
CA SER A 278 -29.00 13.98 13.51
C SER A 278 -28.98 13.13 12.25
N LEU A 279 -28.01 12.21 12.12
CA LEU A 279 -27.93 11.34 10.96
C LEU A 279 -29.19 10.50 10.76
N TRP A 280 -29.85 10.09 11.84
CA TRP A 280 -31.13 9.35 11.72
C TRP A 280 -32.25 10.24 11.15
N ALA A 281 -32.31 11.51 11.50
CA ALA A 281 -33.27 12.43 10.90
C ALA A 281 -33.02 12.58 9.40
N ASP A 282 -31.76 12.67 8.98
CA ASP A 282 -31.35 12.75 7.57
C ASP A 282 -31.68 11.45 6.82
N VAL A 283 -31.51 10.27 7.46
CA VAL A 283 -31.93 8.97 6.89
C VAL A 283 -33.43 8.97 6.53
N ILE A 284 -34.25 9.49 7.42
CA ILE A 284 -35.71 9.58 7.19
C ILE A 284 -36.01 10.59 6.09
N ASN A 285 -35.37 11.75 6.12
CA ASN A 285 -35.59 12.83 5.15
C ASN A 285 -35.21 12.43 3.72
N GLU A 286 -34.08 11.72 3.56
CA GLU A 286 -33.61 11.23 2.26
C GLU A 286 -34.26 9.90 1.81
N ASN A 287 -35.18 9.34 2.62
CA ASN A 287 -35.75 8.01 2.43
C ASN A 287 -34.70 6.90 2.29
N ALA A 288 -33.54 7.07 2.91
CA ALA A 288 -32.46 6.09 2.86
C ALA A 288 -32.80 4.85 3.71
N LYS A 289 -32.25 3.67 3.36
CA LYS A 289 -32.47 2.44 4.14
C LYS A 289 -31.73 2.45 5.49
N GLY A 290 -30.69 3.28 5.61
CA GLY A 290 -29.92 3.44 6.85
C GLY A 290 -28.83 4.46 6.75
N GLY A 291 -28.20 4.73 7.91
CA GLY A 291 -27.08 5.65 8.05
C GLY A 291 -25.83 4.93 8.54
N ILE A 292 -24.67 5.47 8.22
CA ILE A 292 -23.37 5.01 8.71
C ILE A 292 -22.61 6.21 9.25
N ILE A 293 -22.06 6.10 10.46
CA ILE A 293 -21.05 7.04 10.94
C ILE A 293 -19.70 6.36 10.85
N VAL A 294 -18.82 6.90 9.99
CA VAL A 294 -17.44 6.45 9.84
C VAL A 294 -16.55 7.36 10.67
N THR A 295 -15.77 6.79 11.58
CA THR A 295 -14.97 7.61 12.51
C THR A 295 -13.59 7.02 12.80
N THR A 296 -12.62 7.91 13.04
CA THR A 296 -11.30 7.54 13.57
C THR A 296 -11.31 7.24 15.08
N SER A 297 -12.48 7.30 15.72
CA SER A 297 -12.72 6.97 17.12
C SER A 297 -13.74 5.82 17.26
N SER A 298 -14.71 5.96 18.15
CA SER A 298 -15.81 5.01 18.37
C SER A 298 -17.05 5.70 18.90
N PHE A 299 -18.20 5.01 18.88
CA PHE A 299 -19.41 5.48 19.55
C PHE A 299 -19.22 5.50 21.07
N SER A 300 -19.78 6.51 21.72
CA SER A 300 -19.96 6.50 23.16
C SER A 300 -21.01 5.43 23.58
N PRO A 301 -21.04 5.01 24.87
CA PRO A 301 -22.09 4.13 25.35
C PRO A 301 -23.51 4.68 25.06
N GLY A 302 -23.73 5.97 25.33
CA GLY A 302 -25.03 6.59 25.08
C GLY A 302 -25.42 6.67 23.59
N ALA A 303 -24.46 6.73 22.66
CA ALA A 303 -24.73 6.62 21.23
C ALA A 303 -25.20 5.22 20.85
N ARG A 304 -24.57 4.17 21.39
CA ARG A 304 -24.98 2.77 21.17
C ARG A 304 -26.35 2.48 21.78
N ASP A 305 -26.60 2.99 22.98
CA ASP A 305 -27.87 2.79 23.69
C ASP A 305 -29.04 3.43 22.95
N VAL A 306 -28.87 4.64 22.39
CA VAL A 306 -29.94 5.30 21.63
C VAL A 306 -30.24 4.55 20.32
N CYS A 307 -29.23 4.01 19.63
CA CYS A 307 -29.46 3.17 18.46
C CYS A 307 -30.32 1.96 18.79
N LYS A 308 -29.98 1.24 19.89
CA LYS A 308 -30.71 0.05 20.32
C LYS A 308 -32.13 0.38 20.79
N ALA A 309 -32.26 1.34 21.72
CA ALA A 309 -33.55 1.68 22.33
C ALA A 309 -34.57 2.22 21.33
N ARG A 310 -34.10 2.98 20.32
CA ARG A 310 -34.96 3.58 19.30
C ARG A 310 -35.00 2.82 17.98
N LYS A 311 -34.27 1.70 17.88
CA LYS A 311 -34.17 0.87 16.66
C LYS A 311 -33.69 1.66 15.42
N TYR A 312 -32.77 2.61 15.63
CA TYR A 312 -32.23 3.40 14.53
C TYR A 312 -31.37 2.53 13.63
N SER A 313 -31.61 2.57 12.33
CA SER A 313 -30.76 1.92 11.33
C SER A 313 -29.47 2.73 11.08
N VAL A 314 -28.77 3.10 12.16
CA VAL A 314 -27.49 3.80 12.12
C VAL A 314 -26.38 2.86 12.63
N ARG A 315 -25.36 2.66 11.81
CA ARG A 315 -24.24 1.74 12.10
C ARG A 315 -22.94 2.50 12.33
N GLU A 316 -22.12 1.94 13.20
CA GLU A 316 -20.79 2.43 13.50
C GLU A 316 -19.75 1.74 12.61
N ILE A 317 -18.92 2.52 11.95
CA ILE A 317 -17.63 2.11 11.38
C ILE A 317 -16.54 2.85 12.16
N ASN A 318 -16.02 2.17 13.18
CA ASN A 318 -14.99 2.73 14.05
C ASN A 318 -13.60 2.61 13.44
N ARG A 319 -12.58 3.17 14.13
CA ARG A 319 -11.19 3.13 13.72
C ARG A 319 -10.70 1.74 13.31
N LYS A 320 -11.07 0.69 14.07
CA LYS A 320 -10.64 -0.69 13.78
C LYS A 320 -11.16 -1.17 12.42
N LYS A 321 -12.41 -0.87 12.10
CA LYS A 321 -13.01 -1.20 10.80
C LYS A 321 -12.40 -0.38 9.66
N VAL A 322 -12.09 0.89 9.89
CA VAL A 322 -11.39 1.72 8.88
C VAL A 322 -10.01 1.15 8.57
N ILE A 323 -9.27 0.66 9.57
CA ILE A 323 -7.99 -0.03 9.35
C ILE A 323 -8.17 -1.32 8.53
N GLN A 324 -9.24 -2.09 8.79
CA GLN A 324 -9.57 -3.26 7.96
C GLN A 324 -9.85 -2.86 6.51
N TRP A 325 -10.58 -1.76 6.28
CA TRP A 325 -10.80 -1.22 4.94
C TRP A 325 -9.49 -0.86 4.22
N LEU A 326 -8.56 -0.21 4.91
CA LEU A 326 -7.25 0.11 4.34
C LEU A 326 -6.50 -1.16 3.90
N ASN A 327 -6.54 -2.22 4.71
CA ASN A 327 -5.92 -3.49 4.35
C ASN A 327 -6.59 -4.16 3.13
N GLU A 328 -7.92 -4.03 3.00
CA GLU A 328 -8.66 -4.53 1.85
C GLU A 328 -8.43 -3.69 0.58
N LEU A 329 -8.23 -2.39 0.74
CA LEU A 329 -7.97 -1.45 -0.35
C LEU A 329 -6.50 -1.41 -0.76
N ARG A 330 -5.60 -1.87 0.12
CA ARG A 330 -4.18 -1.94 -0.19
C ARG A 330 -3.97 -2.82 -1.40
N ARG A 331 -3.23 -2.28 -2.35
CA ARG A 331 -2.76 -3.02 -3.50
C ARG A 331 -1.25 -2.90 -3.54
N ILE A 332 -0.58 -4.01 -3.24
CA ILE A 332 0.85 -4.12 -3.41
C ILE A 332 1.07 -4.11 -4.89
N GLY A 333 1.59 -2.98 -5.35
CA GLY A 333 1.69 -2.74 -6.77
C GLY A 333 2.84 -3.51 -7.37
N ARG A 334 2.49 -4.49 -8.15
CA ARG A 334 3.25 -4.65 -9.39
C ARG A 334 2.61 -3.68 -10.36
N GLY A 335 3.13 -2.46 -10.45
CA GLY A 335 2.71 -1.49 -11.39
C GLY A 335 1.23 -1.48 -11.73
N VAL A 336 0.80 -0.42 -12.34
CA VAL A 336 -0.46 -0.22 -13.04
C VAL A 336 -1.73 -0.42 -12.26
N PHE A 337 -2.23 0.69 -11.86
CA PHE A 337 -3.61 0.98 -12.05
C PHE A 337 -3.78 1.68 -13.41
N MET A 338 -4.01 0.93 -14.42
CA MET A 338 -4.78 1.43 -15.53
C MET A 338 -6.22 1.42 -15.03
N GLY A 339 -6.70 2.55 -14.57
CA GLY A 339 -8.14 2.77 -14.47
C GLY A 339 -8.61 2.86 -15.90
N ASP A 340 -9.53 1.94 -16.24
CA ASP A 340 -10.37 2.11 -17.40
C ASP A 340 -11.30 3.32 -17.21
#